data_74bfb533cc9dc8bebd6d94692d7fbc83
#
_entry.id   74bfb533cc9dc8bebd6d94692d7fbc83
#
_cell.length_a   1.000
_cell.length_b   1.000
_cell.length_c   1.000
_cell.angle_alpha   90.00
_cell.angle_beta   90.00
_cell.angle_gamma   90.00
#
_symmetry.space_group_name_H-M   'P 1'
#
loop_
_entity.id
_entity.type
_entity.pdbx_description
1 polymer ?
#
loop_
_entity_poly.entity_id
_entity_poly.type
_entity_poly.pdbx_seq_one_letter_code
_entity_poly.pdbx_strand_id
1 'polypeptide(L)'
;MPTLPDLRAGILGAWRTNNRVTTELIQRLPPALWDLSIPDVPRRTIRAIAAHLHNSRCSWLRTLGREHGIPTPARVDQRGVPPGKLVAALKRSSAGMEALLALGLDDERLWIAHFGETRRL
;
A
#
# COMPACT_ATOMS: atom_id res chain seq x y z
N MET A 1 -1.75 18.80 -24.50
CA MET A 1 -0.70 18.21 -23.64
C MET A 1 -1.16 18.24 -22.20
N PRO A 2 -1.06 17.14 -21.49
CA PRO A 2 -1.34 17.14 -20.05
C PRO A 2 -0.36 18.04 -19.31
N THR A 3 -0.83 18.72 -18.27
CA THR A 3 0.00 19.53 -17.38
C THR A 3 0.53 18.68 -16.21
N LEU A 4 1.49 19.19 -15.43
CA LEU A 4 1.94 18.53 -14.20
C LEU A 4 0.77 18.32 -13.22
N PRO A 5 -0.13 19.30 -12.98
CA PRO A 5 -1.32 19.06 -12.18
C PRO A 5 -2.21 17.92 -12.71
N ASP A 6 -2.34 17.77 -14.04
CA ASP A 6 -3.11 16.69 -14.63
C ASP A 6 -2.47 15.32 -14.37
N LEU A 7 -1.14 15.23 -14.48
CA LEU A 7 -0.39 14.01 -14.15
C LEU A 7 -0.53 13.66 -12.68
N ARG A 8 -0.41 14.65 -11.80
CA ARG A 8 -0.58 14.47 -10.36
C ARG A 8 -1.95 13.90 -10.03
N ALA A 9 -2.99 14.52 -10.57
CA ALA A 9 -4.37 14.07 -10.38
C ALA A 9 -4.58 12.66 -10.93
N GLY A 10 -3.99 12.35 -12.08
CA GLY A 10 -4.08 11.02 -12.70
C GLY A 10 -3.43 9.95 -11.86
N ILE A 11 -2.25 10.20 -11.33
CA ILE A 11 -1.51 9.24 -10.47
C ILE A 11 -2.28 9.00 -9.17
N LEU A 12 -2.72 10.06 -8.50
CA LEU A 12 -3.48 9.93 -7.26
C LEU A 12 -4.83 9.25 -7.49
N GLY A 13 -5.49 9.56 -8.60
CA GLY A 13 -6.74 8.89 -8.99
C GLY A 13 -6.55 7.40 -9.25
N ALA A 14 -5.48 7.02 -9.93
CA ALA A 14 -5.13 5.62 -10.17
C ALA A 14 -4.85 4.88 -8.86
N TRP A 15 -4.15 5.51 -7.93
CA TRP A 15 -3.91 4.95 -6.60
C TRP A 15 -5.22 4.68 -5.86
N ARG A 16 -6.12 5.67 -5.83
CA ARG A 16 -7.42 5.54 -5.18
C ARG A 16 -8.25 4.42 -5.79
N THR A 17 -8.29 4.32 -7.11
CA THR A 17 -8.99 3.26 -7.82
C THR A 17 -8.42 1.89 -7.48
N ASN A 18 -7.10 1.75 -7.49
CA ASN A 18 -6.43 0.50 -7.15
C ASN A 18 -6.81 0.05 -5.73
N ASN A 19 -6.79 0.96 -4.77
CA ASN A 19 -7.13 0.62 -3.38
C ASN A 19 -8.59 0.26 -3.22
N ARG A 20 -9.49 0.95 -3.90
CA ARG A 20 -10.91 0.61 -3.88
C ARG A 20 -11.13 -0.80 -4.42
N VAL A 21 -10.54 -1.12 -5.56
CA VAL A 21 -10.68 -2.44 -6.19
C VAL A 21 -10.10 -3.53 -5.28
N THR A 22 -8.92 -3.31 -4.72
CA THR A 22 -8.29 -4.26 -3.79
C THR A 22 -9.17 -4.51 -2.57
N THR A 23 -9.71 -3.45 -1.99
CA THR A 23 -10.57 -3.54 -0.81
C THR A 23 -11.88 -4.28 -1.12
N GLU A 24 -12.50 -3.95 -2.25
CA GLU A 24 -13.72 -4.63 -2.69
C GLU A 24 -13.47 -6.12 -2.97
N LEU A 25 -12.37 -6.44 -3.60
CA LEU A 25 -11.99 -7.84 -3.84
C LEU A 25 -11.90 -8.61 -2.53
N ILE A 26 -11.18 -8.07 -1.56
CA ILE A 26 -11.02 -8.70 -0.24
C ILE A 26 -12.38 -8.87 0.45
N GLN A 27 -13.22 -7.86 0.42
CA GLN A 27 -14.54 -7.92 1.05
C GLN A 27 -15.48 -8.95 0.42
N ARG A 28 -15.30 -9.22 -0.89
CA ARG A 28 -16.18 -10.13 -1.64
C ARG A 28 -15.64 -11.54 -1.74
N LEU A 29 -14.42 -11.81 -1.32
CA LEU A 29 -13.87 -13.16 -1.33
C LEU A 29 -14.66 -14.05 -0.38
N PRO A 30 -15.11 -15.24 -0.85
CA PRO A 30 -15.70 -16.22 0.05
C PRO A 30 -14.72 -16.61 1.16
N PRO A 31 -15.19 -16.75 2.41
CA PRO A 31 -14.30 -17.09 3.53
C PRO A 31 -13.44 -18.33 3.29
N ALA A 32 -13.95 -19.31 2.56
CA ALA A 32 -13.21 -20.54 2.26
C ALA A 32 -11.96 -20.32 1.40
N LEU A 33 -11.88 -19.19 0.70
CA LEU A 33 -10.73 -18.90 -0.16
C LEU A 33 -9.58 -18.22 0.57
N TRP A 34 -9.83 -17.69 1.77
CA TRP A 34 -8.82 -16.91 2.50
C TRP A 34 -7.54 -17.69 2.79
N ASP A 35 -7.68 -18.97 3.12
CA ASP A 35 -6.56 -19.83 3.49
C ASP A 35 -6.15 -20.78 2.37
N LEU A 36 -6.64 -20.56 1.15
CA LEU A 36 -6.14 -21.23 -0.02
C LEU A 36 -4.71 -20.80 -0.30
N SER A 37 -3.81 -21.78 -0.43
CA SER A 37 -2.42 -21.54 -0.76
C SER A 37 -2.16 -21.72 -2.25
N ILE A 38 -1.10 -21.06 -2.73
CA ILE A 38 -0.57 -21.32 -4.06
C ILE A 38 0.01 -22.72 -4.06
N PRO A 39 -0.25 -23.55 -5.11
CA PRO A 39 0.37 -24.87 -5.23
C PRO A 39 1.90 -24.75 -5.06
N ASP A 40 2.49 -25.68 -4.33
CA ASP A 40 3.92 -25.76 -4.02
C ASP A 40 4.45 -24.67 -3.06
N VAL A 41 3.60 -23.75 -2.60
CA VAL A 41 3.96 -22.72 -1.62
C VAL A 41 2.91 -22.66 -0.50
N PRO A 42 2.88 -23.64 0.42
CA PRO A 42 1.78 -23.78 1.40
C PRO A 42 1.55 -22.59 2.32
N ARG A 43 2.57 -21.77 2.56
CA ARG A 43 2.47 -20.61 3.45
C ARG A 43 1.96 -19.37 2.73
N ARG A 44 1.81 -19.42 1.42
CA ARG A 44 1.39 -18.26 0.61
C ARG A 44 -0.10 -18.32 0.35
N THR A 45 -0.86 -18.05 1.38
CA THR A 45 -2.31 -17.96 1.31
C THR A 45 -2.74 -16.58 0.79
N ILE A 46 -3.99 -16.49 0.34
CA ILE A 46 -4.56 -15.19 -0.05
C ILE A 46 -4.52 -14.22 1.13
N ARG A 47 -4.85 -14.69 2.34
CA ARG A 47 -4.73 -13.90 3.56
C ARG A 47 -3.32 -13.33 3.75
N ALA A 48 -2.31 -14.18 3.65
CA ALA A 48 -0.92 -13.78 3.84
C ALA A 48 -0.46 -12.78 2.78
N ILE A 49 -0.85 -12.96 1.53
CA ILE A 49 -0.51 -12.03 0.44
C ILE A 49 -1.13 -10.66 0.69
N ALA A 50 -2.40 -10.61 1.03
CA ALA A 50 -3.11 -9.36 1.30
C ALA A 50 -2.55 -8.65 2.55
N ALA A 51 -2.24 -9.40 3.60
CA ALA A 51 -1.61 -8.86 4.80
C ALA A 51 -0.19 -8.33 4.51
N HIS A 52 0.56 -9.03 3.67
CA HIS A 52 1.88 -8.59 3.25
C HIS A 52 1.82 -7.26 2.49
N LEU A 53 0.81 -7.06 1.67
CA LEU A 53 0.60 -5.79 0.98
C LEU A 53 0.49 -4.63 1.99
N HIS A 54 -0.34 -4.80 3.02
CA HIS A 54 -0.46 -3.79 4.08
C HIS A 54 0.86 -3.59 4.84
N ASN A 55 1.51 -4.67 5.25
CA ASN A 55 2.74 -4.60 6.03
C ASN A 55 3.88 -3.95 5.24
N SER A 56 3.93 -4.18 3.92
CA SER A 56 4.90 -3.50 3.05
C SER A 56 4.67 -2.00 3.00
N ARG A 57 3.41 -1.57 2.94
CA ARG A 57 3.06 -0.16 3.03
C ARG A 57 3.48 0.46 4.37
N CYS A 58 3.30 -0.27 5.46
CA CYS A 58 3.76 0.19 6.78
C CYS A 58 5.28 0.41 6.80
N SER A 59 6.04 -0.47 6.17
CA SER A 59 7.50 -0.33 6.07
C SER A 59 7.89 0.91 5.28
N TRP A 60 7.25 1.17 4.14
CA TRP A 60 7.49 2.37 3.34
C TRP A 60 7.12 3.64 4.10
N LEU A 61 5.99 3.63 4.78
CA LEU A 61 5.54 4.79 5.57
C LEU A 61 6.48 5.08 6.73
N ARG A 62 7.01 4.06 7.38
CA ARG A 62 8.00 4.24 8.43
C ARG A 62 9.29 4.83 7.89
N THR A 63 9.73 4.36 6.73
CA THR A 63 11.00 4.78 6.12
C THR A 63 10.94 6.17 5.52
N LEU A 64 9.87 6.49 4.79
CA LEU A 64 9.78 7.72 4.01
C LEU A 64 8.78 8.74 4.56
N GLY A 65 7.76 8.30 5.27
CA GLY A 65 6.66 9.18 5.68
C GLY A 65 6.83 9.79 7.06
N ARG A 66 7.55 9.12 7.94
CA ARG A 66 7.63 9.50 9.35
C ARG A 66 8.18 10.92 9.55
N GLU A 67 9.20 11.29 8.82
CA GLU A 67 9.81 12.62 8.89
C GLU A 67 8.89 13.73 8.38
N HIS A 68 7.87 13.38 7.62
CA HIS A 68 6.91 14.30 7.04
C HIS A 68 5.56 14.32 7.77
N GLY A 69 5.52 13.73 8.96
CA GLY A 69 4.31 13.73 9.77
C GLY A 69 3.24 12.76 9.32
N ILE A 70 3.57 11.82 8.42
CA ILE A 70 2.62 10.79 7.97
C ILE A 70 2.64 9.64 8.99
N PRO A 71 1.48 9.32 9.61
CA PRO A 71 1.43 8.23 10.58
C PRO A 71 1.77 6.89 9.96
N THR A 72 2.46 6.04 10.71
CA THR A 72 2.72 4.65 10.34
C THR A 72 1.65 3.77 10.97
N PRO A 73 0.76 3.14 10.19
CA PRO A 73 -0.23 2.23 10.74
C PRO A 73 0.41 0.99 11.37
N ALA A 74 -0.31 0.37 12.28
CA ALA A 74 0.13 -0.89 12.86
C ALA A 74 0.15 -1.99 11.81
N ARG A 75 1.15 -2.86 11.87
CA ARG A 75 1.23 -4.06 11.06
C ARG A 75 0.14 -5.05 11.48
N VAL A 76 -0.19 -5.97 10.60
CA VAL A 76 -1.14 -7.04 10.88
C VAL A 76 -0.47 -8.41 10.86
N ASP A 77 -1.07 -9.37 11.54
CA ASP A 77 -0.60 -10.75 11.52
C ASP A 77 -0.95 -11.41 10.18
N GLN A 78 0.07 -11.79 9.42
CA GLN A 78 -0.12 -12.40 8.11
C GLN A 78 -0.86 -13.74 8.16
N ARG A 79 -0.81 -14.44 9.29
CA ARG A 79 -1.41 -15.77 9.43
C ARG A 79 -2.82 -15.73 9.98
N GLY A 80 -3.15 -14.73 10.77
CA GLY A 80 -4.38 -14.74 11.54
C GLY A 80 -5.27 -13.50 11.41
N VAL A 81 -4.88 -12.48 10.63
CA VAL A 81 -5.70 -11.28 10.53
C VAL A 81 -7.07 -11.59 9.94
N PRO A 82 -8.17 -11.22 10.64
CA PRO A 82 -9.51 -11.37 10.06
C PRO A 82 -9.73 -10.41 8.88
N PRO A 83 -10.57 -10.79 7.90
CA PRO A 83 -10.82 -9.95 6.72
C PRO A 83 -11.24 -8.51 7.05
N GLY A 84 -12.14 -8.33 8.01
CA GLY A 84 -12.61 -6.99 8.40
C GLY A 84 -11.50 -6.10 8.97
N LYS A 85 -10.62 -6.67 9.78
CA LYS A 85 -9.45 -5.95 10.31
C LYS A 85 -8.46 -5.63 9.22
N LEU A 86 -8.25 -6.53 8.27
CA LEU A 86 -7.36 -6.28 7.15
C LEU A 86 -7.87 -5.17 6.24
N VAL A 87 -9.17 -5.15 5.96
CA VAL A 87 -9.78 -4.08 5.17
C VAL A 87 -9.58 -2.72 5.85
N ALA A 88 -9.83 -2.64 7.15
CA ALA A 88 -9.62 -1.41 7.92
C ALA A 88 -8.14 -0.98 7.90
N ALA A 89 -7.22 -1.93 8.06
CA ALA A 89 -5.79 -1.67 7.99
C ALA A 89 -5.37 -1.16 6.62
N LEU A 90 -5.83 -1.81 5.54
CA LEU A 90 -5.53 -1.40 4.17
C LEU A 90 -6.03 0.02 3.87
N LYS A 91 -7.20 0.40 4.39
CA LYS A 91 -7.69 1.77 4.23
C LYS A 91 -6.75 2.78 4.89
N ARG A 92 -6.23 2.47 6.08
CA ARG A 92 -5.29 3.36 6.77
C ARG A 92 -3.96 3.45 6.03
N SER A 93 -3.38 2.33 5.60
CA SER A 93 -2.12 2.35 4.86
C SER A 93 -2.27 2.98 3.48
N SER A 94 -3.43 2.80 2.85
CA SER A 94 -3.73 3.47 1.58
C SER A 94 -3.73 4.99 1.72
N ALA A 95 -4.35 5.51 2.76
CA ALA A 95 -4.38 6.95 3.02
C ALA A 95 -2.97 7.49 3.27
N GLY A 96 -2.16 6.76 4.04
CA GLY A 96 -0.77 7.12 4.28
C GLY A 96 0.06 7.14 3.01
N MET A 97 -0.06 6.11 2.18
CA MET A 97 0.65 6.03 0.90
C MET A 97 0.18 7.11 -0.07
N GLU A 98 -1.10 7.47 -0.07
CA GLU A 98 -1.59 8.57 -0.88
C GLU A 98 -0.94 9.89 -0.47
N ALA A 99 -0.84 10.16 0.82
CA ALA A 99 -0.15 11.34 1.33
C ALA A 99 1.33 11.34 0.94
N LEU A 100 1.99 10.20 1.02
CA LEU A 100 3.39 10.04 0.61
C LEU A 100 3.58 10.28 -0.89
N LEU A 101 2.70 9.73 -1.72
CA LEU A 101 2.72 9.96 -3.17
C LEU A 101 2.54 11.44 -3.49
N ALA A 102 1.61 12.11 -2.83
CA ALA A 102 1.38 13.54 -3.03
C ALA A 102 2.63 14.35 -2.72
N LEU A 103 3.32 14.04 -1.60
CA LEU A 103 4.59 14.67 -1.28
C LEU A 103 5.66 14.40 -2.32
N GLY A 104 5.80 13.16 -2.77
CA GLY A 104 6.81 12.79 -3.76
C GLY A 104 6.58 13.43 -5.12
N LEU A 105 5.33 13.66 -5.49
CA LEU A 105 4.98 14.36 -6.73
C LEU A 105 5.27 15.87 -6.64
N ASP A 106 5.24 16.42 -5.44
CA ASP A 106 5.52 17.85 -5.21
C ASP A 106 7.00 18.11 -4.90
N ASP A 107 7.72 17.13 -4.35
CA ASP A 107 9.12 17.27 -3.94
C ASP A 107 9.93 16.01 -4.29
N GLU A 108 10.65 16.07 -5.40
CA GLU A 108 11.50 14.96 -5.86
C GLU A 108 12.61 14.60 -4.87
N ARG A 109 13.02 15.50 -3.97
CA ARG A 109 14.07 15.24 -2.99
C ARG A 109 13.69 14.11 -2.03
N LEU A 110 12.40 13.87 -1.83
CA LEU A 110 11.92 12.76 -1.03
C LEU A 110 12.44 11.42 -1.56
N TRP A 111 12.41 11.25 -2.85
CA TRP A 111 12.87 10.03 -3.52
C TRP A 111 14.39 9.92 -3.53
N ILE A 112 15.08 11.02 -3.78
CA ILE A 112 16.54 11.06 -3.79
C ILE A 112 17.09 10.71 -2.40
N ALA A 113 16.48 11.21 -1.34
CA ALA A 113 16.92 10.94 0.03
C ALA A 113 16.90 9.44 0.38
N HIS A 114 15.97 8.68 -0.18
CA HIS A 114 15.87 7.24 0.09
C HIS A 114 16.72 6.40 -0.87
N PHE A 115 16.60 6.68 -2.17
CA PHE A 115 17.23 5.83 -3.19
C PHE A 115 18.67 6.22 -3.49
N GLY A 116 19.09 7.38 -3.06
CA GLY A 116 20.46 7.87 -3.24
C GLY A 116 20.83 8.13 -4.69
N GLU A 117 22.11 8.41 -4.91
CA GLU A 117 22.60 8.78 -6.23
C GLU A 117 22.57 7.63 -7.25
N THR A 118 22.59 6.40 -6.77
CA THR A 118 22.56 5.23 -7.65
C THR A 118 21.24 5.11 -8.44
N ARG A 119 20.24 5.85 -8.07
CA ARG A 119 18.94 5.88 -8.74
C ARG A 119 18.72 7.10 -9.61
N ARG A 120 19.72 7.96 -9.73
CA ARG A 120 19.68 9.06 -10.68
C ARG A 120 19.84 8.51 -12.09
N LEU A 121 18.91 8.82 -12.91
CA LEU A 121 18.98 8.53 -14.33
C LEU A 121 19.39 9.78 -15.10
#